data_5fbe9128b08007d0575ff6634896c234
#
_entry.id   5fbe9128b08007d0575ff6634896c234
#
_cell.length_a   1.000
_cell.length_b   1.000
_cell.length_c   1.000
_cell.angle_alpha   90.00
_cell.angle_beta   90.00
_cell.angle_gamma   90.00
#
_symmetry.space_group_name_H-M   'P 1'
#
loop_
_entity.id
_entity.type
_entity.pdbx_description
1 polymer ?
#
loop_
_entity_poly.entity_id
_entity_poly.type
_entity_poly.pdbx_seq_one_letter_code
_entity_poly.pdbx_strand_id
1 'polypeptide(L)'
;MSIHRRSSLFFAFLLGAVLLAAGGFGYWKSTLSRLPEGLYVGNGRLEATEVQIASKTAGRLAEVLVDEGDKVTKGQLLARMDTRTLEAQRNQAEAEVIRARENLNAAQANVQLRQSEQRLAHQELSRSQELFKRGFSSGQTIDQQQSRFETSNAAVTAARAQVSAVGAAIGAAQAQVAQLTSEIDDSSLRAPIDGVIQLRMAEPGEVLGAGGRVLLLIDPNDQYMNLYLSTSVVGRLAVGDEARILLDALPGQPLPAKISFVAAKSQFTPKEVETRDERQKLVFRVKLRLTQPSSVPQAKPGMPGNGYVRTAPIGWPANLQ
;
A
#
# COMPACT_ATOMS: atom_id res chain seq x y z
N MET A 1 6.17 94.56 2.29
CA MET A 1 6.52 93.52 1.25
C MET A 1 7.44 92.45 1.86
N SER A 2 6.98 91.68 2.92
CA SER A 2 7.87 90.67 3.59
C SER A 2 7.14 89.47 4.18
N ILE A 3 5.87 89.26 3.87
CA ILE A 3 5.09 88.14 4.46
C ILE A 3 5.08 86.91 3.57
N HIS A 4 5.18 87.02 2.26
CA HIS A 4 5.15 85.87 1.31
C HIS A 4 6.44 85.02 1.27
N ARG A 5 7.56 85.54 1.72
CA ARG A 5 8.82 84.78 1.66
C ARG A 5 9.02 83.79 2.81
N ARG A 6 8.31 83.94 3.95
CA ARG A 6 8.34 83.03 5.07
C ARG A 6 7.45 81.81 4.89
N SER A 7 6.34 81.92 4.16
CA SER A 7 5.44 80.80 3.91
C SER A 7 6.03 79.80 2.89
N SER A 8 6.77 80.29 1.88
CA SER A 8 7.42 79.39 0.89
C SER A 8 8.55 78.56 1.45
N LEU A 9 9.31 79.08 2.44
CA LEU A 9 10.35 78.34 3.15
C LEU A 9 9.76 77.27 4.09
N PHE A 10 8.62 77.57 4.70
CA PHE A 10 7.93 76.62 5.57
C PHE A 10 7.34 75.44 4.76
N PHE A 11 6.76 75.70 3.56
CA PHE A 11 6.29 74.68 2.62
C PHE A 11 7.41 73.85 2.08
N ALA A 12 8.54 74.44 1.74
CA ALA A 12 9.76 73.70 1.27
C ALA A 12 10.33 72.77 2.35
N PHE A 13 10.32 73.22 3.60
CA PHE A 13 10.79 72.40 4.75
C PHE A 13 9.83 71.24 5.04
N LEU A 14 8.51 71.50 4.96
CA LEU A 14 7.48 70.46 5.15
C LEU A 14 7.54 69.40 4.05
N LEU A 15 7.72 69.82 2.80
CA LEU A 15 7.88 68.92 1.66
C LEU A 15 9.15 68.08 1.78
N GLY A 16 10.27 68.64 2.24
CA GLY A 16 11.50 67.92 2.50
C GLY A 16 11.37 66.90 3.63
N ALA A 17 10.65 67.24 4.71
CA ALA A 17 10.39 66.33 5.84
C ALA A 17 9.50 65.14 5.41
N VAL A 18 8.49 65.37 4.56
CA VAL A 18 7.62 64.34 4.00
C VAL A 18 8.41 63.36 3.06
N LEU A 19 9.28 63.93 2.23
CA LEU A 19 10.13 63.13 1.36
C LEU A 19 11.16 62.27 2.13
N LEU A 20 11.77 62.82 3.21
CA LEU A 20 12.65 62.07 4.09
C LEU A 20 11.91 60.97 4.87
N ALA A 21 10.70 61.27 5.35
CA ALA A 21 9.84 60.29 6.02
C ALA A 21 9.40 59.17 5.05
N ALA A 22 9.00 59.49 3.82
CA ALA A 22 8.64 58.53 2.81
C ALA A 22 9.84 57.70 2.34
N GLY A 23 11.00 58.34 2.17
CA GLY A 23 12.26 57.64 1.87
C GLY A 23 12.71 56.72 2.98
N GLY A 24 12.65 57.20 4.25
CA GLY A 24 12.98 56.40 5.43
C GLY A 24 12.00 55.22 5.62
N PHE A 25 10.73 55.43 5.40
CA PHE A 25 9.71 54.38 5.44
C PHE A 25 9.87 53.36 4.29
N GLY A 26 10.17 53.82 3.09
CA GLY A 26 10.50 52.97 1.95
C GLY A 26 11.75 52.13 2.17
N TYR A 27 12.81 52.75 2.71
CA TYR A 27 14.05 52.05 3.09
C TYR A 27 13.82 51.05 4.23
N TRP A 28 13.10 51.43 5.27
CA TRP A 28 12.73 50.56 6.39
C TRP A 28 11.88 49.35 5.90
N LYS A 29 10.91 49.59 5.07
CA LYS A 29 10.09 48.52 4.47
C LYS A 29 10.90 47.60 3.55
N SER A 30 11.89 48.12 2.81
CA SER A 30 12.77 47.31 1.94
C SER A 30 13.78 46.46 2.71
N THR A 31 14.19 46.87 3.91
CA THR A 31 15.10 46.10 4.77
C THR A 31 14.39 45.01 5.58
N LEU A 32 13.08 45.17 5.87
CA LEU A 32 12.29 44.18 6.60
C LEU A 32 11.94 42.94 5.78
N SER A 33 12.09 42.97 4.45
CA SER A 33 11.64 41.90 3.55
C SER A 33 12.77 41.01 3.03
N ARG A 34 14.02 41.18 3.50
CA ARG A 34 15.13 40.35 3.04
C ARG A 34 15.39 39.21 4.01
N LEU A 35 15.13 37.98 3.53
CA LEU A 35 15.57 36.78 4.27
C LEU A 35 17.09 36.82 4.47
N PRO A 36 17.61 36.39 5.66
CA PRO A 36 19.04 36.27 5.87
C PRO A 36 19.72 35.42 4.80
N GLU A 37 20.96 35.78 4.43
CA GLU A 37 21.74 34.98 3.50
C GLU A 37 21.86 33.53 4.01
N GLY A 38 21.59 32.56 3.13
CA GLY A 38 21.57 31.14 3.47
C GLY A 38 20.19 30.58 3.86
N LEU A 39 19.16 31.42 3.96
CA LEU A 39 17.78 30.98 4.12
C LEU A 39 17.03 31.19 2.80
N TYR A 40 16.36 30.15 2.34
CA TYR A 40 15.58 30.16 1.09
C TYR A 40 14.16 29.73 1.36
N VAL A 41 13.24 30.34 0.62
CA VAL A 41 11.81 30.08 0.69
C VAL A 41 11.30 29.53 -0.63
N GLY A 42 10.38 28.59 -0.55
CA GLY A 42 9.62 28.11 -1.70
C GLY A 42 8.16 27.95 -1.31
N ASN A 43 7.28 28.29 -2.23
CA ASN A 43 5.85 28.12 -2.05
C ASN A 43 5.48 26.65 -2.26
N GLY A 44 4.52 26.17 -1.49
CA GLY A 44 4.02 24.81 -1.60
C GLY A 44 2.64 24.65 -1.01
N ARG A 45 2.16 23.43 -1.04
CA ARG A 45 0.93 23.03 -0.39
C ARG A 45 1.23 21.85 0.51
N LEU A 46 0.64 21.85 1.71
CA LEU A 46 0.73 20.68 2.58
C LEU A 46 -0.04 19.54 1.96
N GLU A 47 0.58 18.39 1.84
CA GLU A 47 0.04 17.14 1.32
C GLU A 47 0.16 16.06 2.38
N ALA A 48 -0.63 15.00 2.26
CA ALA A 48 -0.46 13.79 3.06
C ALA A 48 -0.38 12.58 2.13
N THR A 49 0.15 11.48 2.63
CA THR A 49 0.15 10.24 1.85
C THR A 49 -1.27 9.71 1.73
N GLU A 50 -1.70 9.55 0.49
CA GLU A 50 -3.02 9.04 0.12
C GLU A 50 -2.92 7.55 -0.22
N VAL A 51 -3.86 6.77 0.30
CA VAL A 51 -4.02 5.35 -0.02
C VAL A 51 -5.42 5.12 -0.54
N GLN A 52 -5.51 4.62 -1.77
CA GLN A 52 -6.79 4.29 -2.39
C GLN A 52 -7.18 2.87 -2.01
N ILE A 53 -8.36 2.72 -1.42
CA ILE A 53 -8.97 1.43 -1.13
C ILE A 53 -9.82 1.06 -2.34
N ALA A 54 -9.43 -0.01 -3.01
CA ALA A 54 -10.05 -0.47 -4.25
C ALA A 54 -10.41 -1.95 -4.16
N SER A 55 -11.47 -2.35 -4.88
CA SER A 55 -11.83 -3.76 -5.00
C SER A 55 -10.82 -4.50 -5.87
N LYS A 56 -10.36 -5.65 -5.42
CA LYS A 56 -9.47 -6.53 -6.20
C LYS A 56 -10.23 -7.28 -7.29
N THR A 57 -11.50 -7.62 -7.02
CA THR A 57 -12.38 -8.37 -7.93
C THR A 57 -13.56 -7.53 -8.39
N ALA A 58 -14.10 -7.84 -9.55
CA ALA A 58 -15.35 -7.24 -10.00
C ALA A 58 -16.52 -7.79 -9.19
N GLY A 59 -17.47 -6.91 -8.83
CA GLY A 59 -18.66 -7.31 -8.07
C GLY A 59 -19.51 -6.13 -7.65
N ARG A 60 -20.57 -6.40 -6.92
CA ARG A 60 -21.42 -5.38 -6.31
C ARG A 60 -20.88 -5.02 -4.93
N LEU A 61 -20.82 -3.75 -4.61
CA LEU A 61 -20.53 -3.25 -3.27
C LEU A 61 -21.76 -3.50 -2.38
N ALA A 62 -21.62 -4.36 -1.37
CA ALA A 62 -22.73 -4.71 -0.49
C ALA A 62 -22.96 -3.64 0.57
N GLU A 63 -21.90 -3.19 1.23
CA GLU A 63 -21.94 -2.22 2.31
C GLU A 63 -20.65 -1.42 2.42
N VAL A 64 -20.77 -0.19 2.92
CA VAL A 64 -19.66 0.66 3.35
C VAL A 64 -19.91 1.00 4.81
N LEU A 65 -18.94 0.73 5.69
CA LEU A 65 -19.09 0.76 7.14
C LEU A 65 -18.50 2.03 7.78
N VAL A 66 -17.97 2.94 6.95
CA VAL A 66 -17.31 4.17 7.39
C VAL A 66 -17.75 5.34 6.52
N ASP A 67 -17.74 6.53 7.12
CA ASP A 67 -18.07 7.76 6.45
C ASP A 67 -16.84 8.68 6.30
N GLU A 68 -17.00 9.75 5.50
CA GLU A 68 -15.95 10.76 5.33
C GLU A 68 -15.65 11.47 6.66
N GLY A 69 -14.38 11.57 7.00
CA GLY A 69 -13.91 12.12 8.26
C GLY A 69 -13.66 11.08 9.36
N ASP A 70 -14.09 9.84 9.19
CA ASP A 70 -13.87 8.78 10.18
C ASP A 70 -12.40 8.43 10.32
N LYS A 71 -11.97 8.24 11.57
CA LYS A 71 -10.66 7.69 11.90
C LYS A 71 -10.72 6.17 11.89
N VAL A 72 -9.81 5.56 11.16
CA VAL A 72 -9.73 4.11 11.00
C VAL A 72 -8.35 3.59 11.42
N THR A 73 -8.32 2.36 11.92
CA THR A 73 -7.09 1.67 12.31
C THR A 73 -6.73 0.61 11.29
N LYS A 74 -5.44 0.31 11.18
CA LYS A 74 -4.92 -0.75 10.30
C LYS A 74 -5.65 -2.09 10.55
N GLY A 75 -6.14 -2.72 9.47
CA GLY A 75 -6.89 -3.98 9.51
C GLY A 75 -8.38 -3.80 9.73
N GLN A 76 -8.86 -2.62 10.08
CA GLN A 76 -10.30 -2.33 10.24
C GLN A 76 -11.04 -2.58 8.93
N LEU A 77 -12.20 -3.25 9.01
CA LEU A 77 -13.09 -3.47 7.89
C LEU A 77 -13.76 -2.14 7.52
N LEU A 78 -13.62 -1.74 6.26
CA LEU A 78 -14.15 -0.47 5.74
C LEU A 78 -15.37 -0.66 4.85
N ALA A 79 -15.33 -1.70 4.02
CA ALA A 79 -16.41 -2.01 3.09
C ALA A 79 -16.38 -3.51 2.74
N ARG A 80 -17.47 -4.01 2.21
CA ARG A 80 -17.63 -5.41 1.81
C ARG A 80 -18.31 -5.51 0.45
N MET A 81 -17.76 -6.36 -0.41
CA MET A 81 -18.39 -6.76 -1.67
C MET A 81 -19.44 -7.86 -1.41
N ASP A 82 -20.36 -8.05 -2.32
CA ASP A 82 -21.34 -9.14 -2.30
C ASP A 82 -20.64 -10.49 -2.56
N THR A 83 -20.57 -11.33 -1.56
CA THR A 83 -19.87 -12.63 -1.59
C THR A 83 -20.80 -13.83 -1.78
N ARG A 84 -22.12 -13.63 -1.90
CA ARG A 84 -23.10 -14.74 -1.95
C ARG A 84 -22.81 -15.78 -3.01
N THR A 85 -22.38 -15.35 -4.21
CA THR A 85 -22.03 -16.27 -5.28
C THR A 85 -20.74 -17.04 -4.95
N LEU A 86 -19.71 -16.37 -4.40
CA LEU A 86 -18.46 -17.00 -3.99
C LEU A 86 -18.67 -17.99 -2.84
N GLU A 87 -19.53 -17.67 -1.87
CA GLU A 87 -19.90 -18.55 -0.78
C GLU A 87 -20.63 -19.81 -1.28
N ALA A 88 -21.55 -19.66 -2.23
CA ALA A 88 -22.21 -20.80 -2.86
C ALA A 88 -21.20 -21.70 -3.59
N GLN A 89 -20.27 -21.13 -4.33
CA GLN A 89 -19.20 -21.87 -5.01
C GLN A 89 -18.26 -22.56 -4.02
N ARG A 90 -17.89 -21.90 -2.91
CA ARG A 90 -17.10 -22.52 -1.84
C ARG A 90 -17.82 -23.72 -1.23
N ASN A 91 -19.10 -23.59 -0.92
CA ASN A 91 -19.90 -24.70 -0.38
C ASN A 91 -19.96 -25.89 -1.37
N GLN A 92 -20.04 -25.60 -2.67
CA GLN A 92 -19.97 -26.63 -3.71
C GLN A 92 -18.58 -27.31 -3.73
N ALA A 93 -17.49 -26.54 -3.62
CA ALA A 93 -16.14 -27.09 -3.58
C ALA A 93 -15.89 -27.90 -2.28
N GLU A 94 -16.47 -27.49 -1.15
CA GLU A 94 -16.42 -28.26 0.10
C GLU A 94 -17.15 -29.63 -0.03
N ALA A 95 -18.30 -29.67 -0.72
CA ALA A 95 -18.98 -30.93 -1.02
C ALA A 95 -18.12 -31.85 -1.90
N GLU A 96 -17.33 -31.27 -2.84
CA GLU A 96 -16.38 -32.01 -3.66
C GLU A 96 -15.25 -32.64 -2.83
N VAL A 97 -14.74 -31.93 -1.81
CA VAL A 97 -13.76 -32.48 -0.85
C VAL A 97 -14.37 -33.68 -0.11
N ILE A 98 -15.63 -33.58 0.33
CA ILE A 98 -16.32 -34.70 0.99
C ILE A 98 -16.42 -35.91 0.04
N ARG A 99 -16.84 -35.67 -1.21
CA ARG A 99 -16.92 -36.75 -2.23
C ARG A 99 -15.56 -37.40 -2.48
N ALA A 100 -14.50 -36.61 -2.57
CA ALA A 100 -13.14 -37.14 -2.75
C ALA A 100 -12.68 -37.99 -1.54
N ARG A 101 -13.04 -37.63 -0.33
CA ARG A 101 -12.77 -38.42 0.89
C ARG A 101 -13.52 -39.75 0.89
N GLU A 102 -14.81 -39.77 0.49
CA GLU A 102 -15.57 -41.01 0.38
C GLU A 102 -14.98 -41.95 -0.68
N ASN A 103 -14.52 -41.43 -1.80
CA ASN A 103 -13.78 -42.20 -2.80
C ASN A 103 -12.49 -42.80 -2.23
N LEU A 104 -11.76 -42.06 -1.38
CA LEU A 104 -10.58 -42.58 -0.68
C LEU A 104 -10.94 -43.73 0.26
N ASN A 105 -12.01 -43.58 1.05
CA ASN A 105 -12.51 -44.63 1.95
C ASN A 105 -12.84 -45.92 1.15
N ALA A 106 -13.52 -45.77 0.02
CA ALA A 106 -13.83 -46.89 -0.86
C ALA A 106 -12.58 -47.58 -1.44
N ALA A 107 -11.58 -46.77 -1.88
CA ALA A 107 -10.29 -47.29 -2.35
C ALA A 107 -9.53 -48.04 -1.26
N GLN A 108 -9.53 -47.51 -0.01
CA GLN A 108 -8.91 -48.17 1.14
C GLN A 108 -9.61 -49.51 1.48
N ALA A 109 -10.94 -49.55 1.43
CA ALA A 109 -11.68 -50.79 1.60
C ALA A 109 -11.32 -51.85 0.52
N ASN A 110 -11.11 -51.41 -0.73
CA ASN A 110 -10.65 -52.30 -1.80
C ASN A 110 -9.23 -52.83 -1.51
N VAL A 111 -8.32 -52.03 -0.97
CA VAL A 111 -6.99 -52.52 -0.51
C VAL A 111 -7.15 -53.62 0.53
N GLN A 112 -8.03 -53.46 1.50
CA GLN A 112 -8.29 -54.48 2.54
C GLN A 112 -8.84 -55.78 1.95
N LEU A 113 -9.75 -55.68 0.96
CA LEU A 113 -10.25 -56.85 0.21
C LEU A 113 -9.09 -57.59 -0.49
N ARG A 114 -8.27 -56.89 -1.27
CA ARG A 114 -7.12 -57.46 -1.98
C ARG A 114 -6.07 -58.09 -1.05
N GLN A 115 -5.85 -57.45 0.08
CA GLN A 115 -4.95 -58.04 1.13
C GLN A 115 -5.50 -59.33 1.72
N SER A 116 -6.82 -59.48 1.85
CA SER A 116 -7.45 -60.69 2.33
C SER A 116 -7.31 -61.83 1.30
N GLU A 117 -7.55 -61.52 0.02
CA GLU A 117 -7.28 -62.46 -1.10
C GLU A 117 -5.82 -62.88 -1.18
N GLN A 118 -4.89 -61.96 -0.99
CA GLN A 118 -3.44 -62.24 -0.94
C GLN A 118 -3.09 -63.16 0.24
N ARG A 119 -3.61 -62.92 1.43
CA ARG A 119 -3.40 -63.80 2.59
C ARG A 119 -3.91 -65.20 2.34
N LEU A 120 -5.08 -65.37 1.72
CA LEU A 120 -5.62 -66.67 1.37
C LEU A 120 -4.71 -67.39 0.35
N ALA A 121 -4.32 -66.72 -0.72
CA ALA A 121 -3.42 -67.28 -1.73
C ALA A 121 -2.07 -67.70 -1.15
N HIS A 122 -1.50 -66.90 -0.22
CA HIS A 122 -0.26 -67.24 0.51
C HIS A 122 -0.43 -68.51 1.36
N GLN A 123 -1.55 -68.63 2.10
CA GLN A 123 -1.84 -69.81 2.92
C GLN A 123 -2.00 -71.07 2.06
N GLU A 124 -2.67 -70.99 0.91
CA GLU A 124 -2.85 -72.08 -0.04
C GLU A 124 -1.50 -72.52 -0.63
N LEU A 125 -0.64 -71.55 -1.02
CA LEU A 125 0.71 -71.82 -1.51
C LEU A 125 1.57 -72.53 -0.42
N SER A 126 1.57 -72.01 0.82
CA SER A 126 2.33 -72.60 1.94
C SER A 126 1.87 -74.02 2.24
N ARG A 127 0.58 -74.29 2.23
CA ARG A 127 0.01 -75.62 2.43
C ARG A 127 0.43 -76.54 1.29
N SER A 128 0.37 -76.09 0.05
CA SER A 128 0.75 -76.89 -1.15
C SER A 128 2.23 -77.27 -1.12
N GLN A 129 3.10 -76.33 -0.68
CA GLN A 129 4.55 -76.59 -0.50
C GLN A 129 4.82 -77.65 0.57
N GLU A 130 4.06 -77.62 1.69
CA GLU A 130 4.19 -78.64 2.75
C GLU A 130 3.73 -80.03 2.28
N LEU A 131 2.62 -80.14 1.55
CA LEU A 131 2.12 -81.35 0.99
C LEU A 131 3.06 -81.95 -0.06
N PHE A 132 3.71 -81.09 -0.86
CA PHE A 132 4.70 -81.54 -1.84
C PHE A 132 5.92 -82.13 -1.16
N LYS A 133 6.44 -81.47 -0.09
CA LYS A 133 7.54 -82.03 0.70
C LYS A 133 7.26 -83.42 1.29
N ARG A 134 5.99 -83.70 1.54
CA ARG A 134 5.52 -85.00 2.04
C ARG A 134 5.14 -86.00 0.92
N GLY A 135 5.29 -85.60 -0.34
CA GLY A 135 4.97 -86.47 -1.52
C GLY A 135 3.47 -86.50 -1.89
N PHE A 136 2.63 -85.62 -1.34
CA PHE A 136 1.19 -85.63 -1.56
C PHE A 136 0.68 -84.57 -2.56
N SER A 137 1.57 -83.83 -3.25
CA SER A 137 1.21 -82.84 -4.24
C SER A 137 2.15 -82.90 -5.43
N SER A 138 1.72 -82.40 -6.60
CA SER A 138 2.55 -82.30 -7.83
C SER A 138 3.26 -80.93 -7.92
N GLY A 139 4.37 -80.89 -8.67
CA GLY A 139 5.06 -79.62 -8.96
C GLY A 139 4.19 -78.62 -9.68
N GLN A 140 3.34 -79.12 -10.62
CA GLN A 140 2.38 -78.28 -11.33
C GLN A 140 1.41 -77.54 -10.37
N THR A 141 0.99 -78.19 -9.28
CA THR A 141 0.11 -77.56 -8.28
C THR A 141 0.82 -76.43 -7.57
N ILE A 142 2.12 -76.59 -7.24
CA ILE A 142 2.91 -75.49 -6.64
C ILE A 142 3.02 -74.33 -7.60
N ASP A 143 3.37 -74.58 -8.87
CA ASP A 143 3.53 -73.52 -9.87
C ASP A 143 2.22 -72.72 -10.05
N GLN A 144 1.07 -73.42 -10.03
CA GLN A 144 -0.24 -72.80 -10.10
C GLN A 144 -0.56 -71.93 -8.88
N GLN A 145 -0.25 -72.41 -7.64
CA GLN A 145 -0.45 -71.60 -6.41
C GLN A 145 0.51 -70.45 -6.32
N GLN A 146 1.75 -70.63 -6.77
CA GLN A 146 2.73 -69.57 -6.85
C GLN A 146 2.28 -68.43 -7.77
N SER A 147 1.84 -68.77 -8.98
CA SER A 147 1.28 -67.78 -9.94
C SER A 147 0.05 -67.06 -9.40
N ARG A 148 -0.79 -67.78 -8.63
CA ARG A 148 -1.98 -67.16 -7.98
C ARG A 148 -1.57 -66.18 -6.87
N PHE A 149 -0.56 -66.51 -6.07
CA PHE A 149 -0.01 -65.61 -5.04
C PHE A 149 0.62 -64.37 -5.69
N GLU A 150 1.43 -64.54 -6.75
CA GLU A 150 2.05 -63.42 -7.47
C GLU A 150 1.01 -62.47 -8.07
N THR A 151 -0.04 -63.02 -8.68
CA THR A 151 -1.16 -62.23 -9.19
C THR A 151 -1.90 -61.46 -8.09
N SER A 152 -2.11 -62.11 -6.94
CA SER A 152 -2.77 -61.43 -5.79
C SER A 152 -1.88 -60.31 -5.19
N ASN A 153 -0.58 -60.51 -5.19
CA ASN A 153 0.40 -59.47 -4.73
C ASN A 153 0.42 -58.27 -5.67
N ALA A 154 0.40 -58.51 -7.00
CA ALA A 154 0.25 -57.43 -7.98
C ALA A 154 -1.05 -56.66 -7.82
N ALA A 155 -2.16 -57.37 -7.53
CA ALA A 155 -3.46 -56.76 -7.27
C ALA A 155 -3.48 -55.82 -6.05
N VAL A 156 -2.79 -56.20 -4.93
CA VAL A 156 -2.59 -55.33 -3.76
C VAL A 156 -1.82 -54.07 -4.14
N THR A 157 -0.73 -54.28 -4.90
CA THR A 157 0.08 -53.13 -5.36
C THR A 157 -0.69 -52.13 -6.19
N ALA A 158 -1.50 -52.65 -7.15
CA ALA A 158 -2.39 -51.79 -7.96
C ALA A 158 -3.44 -51.07 -7.13
N ALA A 159 -4.06 -51.75 -6.14
CA ALA A 159 -5.04 -51.14 -5.26
C ALA A 159 -4.40 -50.03 -4.39
N ARG A 160 -3.18 -50.22 -3.92
CA ARG A 160 -2.43 -49.16 -3.18
C ARG A 160 -2.10 -47.95 -4.06
N ALA A 161 -1.70 -48.20 -5.30
CA ALA A 161 -1.48 -47.09 -6.26
C ALA A 161 -2.78 -46.29 -6.49
N GLN A 162 -3.93 -46.97 -6.55
CA GLN A 162 -5.24 -46.32 -6.67
C GLN A 162 -5.56 -45.44 -5.42
N VAL A 163 -5.25 -45.90 -4.21
CA VAL A 163 -5.38 -45.08 -2.99
C VAL A 163 -4.55 -43.79 -3.08
N SER A 164 -3.30 -43.92 -3.57
CA SER A 164 -2.45 -42.71 -3.75
C SER A 164 -3.03 -41.75 -4.77
N ALA A 165 -3.52 -42.27 -5.91
CA ALA A 165 -4.12 -41.43 -6.95
C ALA A 165 -5.38 -40.71 -6.48
N VAL A 166 -6.28 -41.40 -5.76
CA VAL A 166 -7.50 -40.81 -5.19
C VAL A 166 -7.14 -39.85 -4.07
N GLY A 167 -6.11 -40.13 -3.27
CA GLY A 167 -5.60 -39.22 -2.24
C GLY A 167 -5.16 -37.87 -2.80
N ALA A 168 -4.52 -37.86 -3.98
CA ALA A 168 -4.14 -36.61 -4.67
C ALA A 168 -5.36 -35.76 -5.08
N ALA A 169 -6.49 -36.38 -5.41
CA ALA A 169 -7.72 -35.65 -5.75
C ALA A 169 -8.28 -34.84 -4.57
N ILE A 170 -8.08 -35.29 -3.32
CA ILE A 170 -8.45 -34.53 -2.11
C ILE A 170 -7.65 -33.24 -2.06
N GLY A 171 -6.33 -33.29 -2.31
CA GLY A 171 -5.49 -32.10 -2.34
C GLY A 171 -5.93 -31.09 -3.39
N ALA A 172 -6.30 -31.55 -4.58
CA ALA A 172 -6.83 -30.67 -5.64
C ALA A 172 -8.17 -30.02 -5.23
N ALA A 173 -9.09 -30.78 -4.65
CA ALA A 173 -10.38 -30.23 -4.18
C ALA A 173 -10.18 -29.24 -3.02
N GLN A 174 -9.25 -29.50 -2.09
CA GLN A 174 -8.92 -28.58 -1.00
C GLN A 174 -8.28 -27.28 -1.52
N ALA A 175 -7.44 -27.34 -2.55
CA ALA A 175 -6.86 -26.16 -3.18
C ALA A 175 -7.95 -25.25 -3.79
N GLN A 176 -9.01 -25.84 -4.37
CA GLN A 176 -10.15 -25.08 -4.88
C GLN A 176 -10.91 -24.36 -3.76
N VAL A 177 -11.13 -25.00 -2.61
CA VAL A 177 -11.74 -24.38 -1.42
C VAL A 177 -10.87 -23.24 -0.92
N ALA A 178 -9.55 -23.42 -0.85
CA ALA A 178 -8.61 -22.39 -0.40
C ALA A 178 -8.62 -21.17 -1.34
N GLN A 179 -8.66 -21.38 -2.65
CA GLN A 179 -8.78 -20.31 -3.64
C GLN A 179 -10.03 -19.47 -3.39
N LEU A 180 -11.21 -20.11 -3.32
CA LEU A 180 -12.50 -19.41 -3.12
C LEU A 180 -12.54 -18.69 -1.77
N THR A 181 -11.93 -19.26 -0.73
CA THR A 181 -11.81 -18.60 0.58
C THR A 181 -10.97 -17.33 0.46
N SER A 182 -9.84 -17.37 -0.27
CA SER A 182 -9.03 -16.17 -0.50
C SER A 182 -9.78 -15.10 -1.29
N GLU A 183 -10.59 -15.47 -2.27
CA GLU A 183 -11.42 -14.53 -3.04
C GLU A 183 -12.51 -13.88 -2.18
N ILE A 184 -13.09 -14.62 -1.23
CA ILE A 184 -14.04 -14.10 -0.23
C ILE A 184 -13.33 -13.13 0.72
N ASP A 185 -12.15 -13.47 1.20
CA ASP A 185 -11.36 -12.58 2.07
C ASP A 185 -10.96 -11.29 1.33
N ASP A 186 -10.54 -11.39 0.07
CA ASP A 186 -10.23 -10.25 -0.81
C ASP A 186 -11.45 -9.34 -1.08
N SER A 187 -12.66 -9.87 -0.91
CA SER A 187 -13.91 -9.11 -1.00
C SER A 187 -14.20 -8.23 0.23
N SER A 188 -13.40 -8.38 1.29
CA SER A 188 -13.43 -7.57 2.50
C SER A 188 -12.37 -6.47 2.42
N LEU A 189 -12.80 -5.23 2.13
CA LEU A 189 -11.91 -4.08 1.97
C LEU A 189 -11.51 -3.56 3.35
N ARG A 190 -10.22 -3.66 3.68
CA ARG A 190 -9.67 -3.27 4.99
C ARG A 190 -8.65 -2.14 4.86
N ALA A 191 -8.52 -1.35 5.93
CA ALA A 191 -7.51 -0.30 6.01
C ALA A 191 -6.09 -0.89 6.07
N PRO A 192 -5.17 -0.54 5.14
CA PRO A 192 -3.79 -1.02 5.16
C PRO A 192 -2.91 -0.29 6.19
N ILE A 193 -3.33 0.91 6.60
CA ILE A 193 -2.65 1.78 7.56
C ILE A 193 -3.68 2.44 8.48
N ASP A 194 -3.22 3.03 9.58
CA ASP A 194 -4.03 3.96 10.37
C ASP A 194 -4.22 5.26 9.59
N GLY A 195 -5.42 5.84 9.65
CA GLY A 195 -5.68 7.05 8.88
C GLY A 195 -7.06 7.65 9.07
N VAL A 196 -7.40 8.56 8.17
CA VAL A 196 -8.71 9.22 8.12
C VAL A 196 -9.31 9.05 6.73
N ILE A 197 -10.57 8.68 6.65
CA ILE A 197 -11.29 8.61 5.37
C ILE A 197 -11.49 10.03 4.83
N GLN A 198 -10.92 10.30 3.68
CA GLN A 198 -11.01 11.61 3.05
C GLN A 198 -12.21 11.71 2.10
N LEU A 199 -12.45 10.65 1.34
CA LEU A 199 -13.50 10.65 0.32
C LEU A 199 -14.07 9.24 0.15
N ARG A 200 -15.39 9.16 0.00
CA ARG A 200 -16.11 7.98 -0.44
C ARG A 200 -16.41 8.09 -1.93
N MET A 201 -15.84 7.16 -2.72
CA MET A 201 -15.88 7.16 -4.19
C MET A 201 -16.96 6.24 -4.76
N ALA A 202 -17.49 5.31 -3.95
CA ALA A 202 -18.51 4.36 -4.37
C ALA A 202 -19.57 4.17 -3.28
N GLU A 203 -20.81 3.93 -3.71
CA GLU A 203 -21.96 3.74 -2.84
C GLU A 203 -22.41 2.26 -2.76
N PRO A 204 -23.01 1.84 -1.63
CA PRO A 204 -23.63 0.53 -1.52
C PRO A 204 -24.63 0.26 -2.66
N GLY A 205 -24.54 -0.94 -3.25
CA GLY A 205 -25.36 -1.33 -4.40
C GLY A 205 -24.70 -1.09 -5.76
N GLU A 206 -23.65 -0.30 -5.84
CA GLU A 206 -22.90 -0.03 -7.06
C GLU A 206 -22.12 -1.26 -7.52
N VAL A 207 -22.00 -1.44 -8.84
CA VAL A 207 -21.21 -2.53 -9.44
C VAL A 207 -19.86 -1.98 -9.89
N LEU A 208 -18.80 -2.54 -9.30
CA LEU A 208 -17.42 -2.12 -9.54
C LEU A 208 -16.69 -3.17 -10.39
N GLY A 209 -15.83 -2.69 -11.27
CA GLY A 209 -14.83 -3.53 -11.94
C GLY A 209 -13.65 -3.85 -11.02
N ALA A 210 -12.78 -4.77 -11.43
CA ALA A 210 -11.50 -4.98 -10.75
C ALA A 210 -10.67 -3.68 -10.77
N GLY A 211 -10.14 -3.28 -9.61
CA GLY A 211 -9.48 -1.98 -9.41
C GLY A 211 -10.45 -0.82 -9.17
N GLY A 212 -11.77 -1.07 -9.08
CA GLY A 212 -12.77 -0.04 -8.75
C GLY A 212 -12.49 0.57 -7.38
N ARG A 213 -12.37 1.91 -7.33
CA ARG A 213 -12.04 2.66 -6.11
C ARG A 213 -13.28 2.80 -5.25
N VAL A 214 -13.13 2.56 -3.96
CA VAL A 214 -14.24 2.66 -2.99
C VAL A 214 -14.02 3.82 -2.03
N LEU A 215 -12.83 3.94 -1.45
CA LEU A 215 -12.50 4.95 -0.46
C LEU A 215 -11.11 5.54 -0.72
N LEU A 216 -10.92 6.80 -0.33
CA LEU A 216 -9.62 7.45 -0.24
C LEU A 216 -9.27 7.65 1.23
N LEU A 217 -8.18 7.04 1.66
CA LEU A 217 -7.63 7.12 3.02
C LEU A 217 -6.40 8.02 3.00
N ILE A 218 -6.27 8.92 3.98
CA ILE A 218 -5.06 9.73 4.20
C ILE A 218 -4.37 9.32 5.49
N ASP A 219 -3.03 9.34 5.47
CA ASP A 219 -2.22 9.19 6.67
C ASP A 219 -1.94 10.57 7.29
N PRO A 220 -2.58 10.91 8.42
CA PRO A 220 -2.34 12.20 9.07
C PRO A 220 -0.94 12.33 9.69
N ASN A 221 -0.20 11.23 9.84
CA ASN A 221 1.14 11.21 10.40
C ASN A 221 2.24 11.34 9.33
N ASP A 222 1.90 11.17 8.04
CA ASP A 222 2.83 11.32 6.93
C ASP A 222 2.47 12.55 6.09
N GLN A 223 2.67 13.74 6.68
CA GLN A 223 2.43 15.02 6.02
C GLN A 223 3.73 15.59 5.49
N TYR A 224 3.66 16.16 4.28
CA TYR A 224 4.81 16.75 3.62
C TYR A 224 4.40 17.94 2.73
N MET A 225 5.38 18.75 2.35
CA MET A 225 5.21 19.83 1.39
C MET A 225 6.25 19.69 0.28
N ASN A 226 5.80 19.80 -0.97
CA ASN A 226 6.68 19.87 -2.13
C ASN A 226 7.01 21.33 -2.44
N LEU A 227 8.29 21.65 -2.49
CA LEU A 227 8.82 22.95 -2.89
C LEU A 227 9.53 22.83 -4.23
N TYR A 228 9.58 23.93 -4.95
CA TYR A 228 10.33 24.07 -6.20
C TYR A 228 11.39 25.14 -6.02
N LEU A 229 12.66 24.72 -5.90
CA LEU A 229 13.78 25.59 -5.60
C LEU A 229 14.77 25.61 -6.78
N SER A 230 15.47 26.75 -6.98
CA SER A 230 16.45 26.92 -8.05
C SER A 230 17.66 26.02 -7.89
N THR A 231 18.34 25.75 -8.99
CA THR A 231 19.59 24.94 -9.03
C THR A 231 20.65 25.41 -8.04
N SER A 232 20.82 26.72 -7.89
CA SER A 232 21.82 27.32 -6.99
C SER A 232 21.57 27.02 -5.50
N VAL A 233 20.32 26.83 -5.14
CA VAL A 233 19.91 26.47 -3.77
C VAL A 233 20.05 24.96 -3.56
N VAL A 234 19.49 24.18 -4.47
CA VAL A 234 19.41 22.71 -4.37
C VAL A 234 20.79 22.07 -4.31
N GLY A 235 21.77 22.60 -5.05
CA GLY A 235 23.15 22.09 -5.01
C GLY A 235 23.85 22.17 -3.62
N ARG A 236 23.23 22.86 -2.66
CA ARG A 236 23.74 23.03 -1.27
C ARG A 236 22.87 22.35 -0.21
N LEU A 237 21.78 21.67 -0.63
CA LEU A 237 20.85 20.98 0.27
C LEU A 237 21.17 19.48 0.31
N ALA A 238 21.08 18.91 1.50
CA ALA A 238 21.19 17.48 1.72
C ALA A 238 19.88 16.90 2.29
N VAL A 239 19.62 15.63 1.99
CA VAL A 239 18.54 14.88 2.64
C VAL A 239 18.85 14.77 4.13
N GLY A 240 17.87 15.10 4.97
CA GLY A 240 18.02 15.16 6.43
C GLY A 240 18.19 16.56 6.97
N ASP A 241 18.50 17.56 6.13
CA ASP A 241 18.63 18.96 6.57
C ASP A 241 17.31 19.46 7.20
N GLU A 242 17.46 20.32 8.20
CA GLU A 242 16.33 20.95 8.86
C GLU A 242 15.63 21.96 7.96
N ALA A 243 14.32 21.92 8.02
CA ALA A 243 13.44 22.84 7.32
C ALA A 243 12.30 23.28 8.22
N ARG A 244 11.58 24.30 7.83
CA ARG A 244 10.35 24.75 8.49
C ARG A 244 9.26 25.01 7.45
N ILE A 245 8.03 24.69 7.82
CA ILE A 245 6.85 24.97 7.00
C ILE A 245 6.01 25.99 7.75
N LEU A 246 5.65 27.07 7.10
CA LEU A 246 4.74 28.08 7.61
C LEU A 246 3.49 28.07 6.72
N LEU A 247 2.35 27.67 7.30
CA LEU A 247 1.07 27.66 6.60
C LEU A 247 0.42 29.04 6.66
N ASP A 248 -0.18 29.48 5.57
CA ASP A 248 -0.86 30.77 5.50
C ASP A 248 -2.03 30.85 6.50
N ALA A 249 -2.66 29.71 6.80
CA ALA A 249 -3.74 29.61 7.78
C ALA A 249 -3.25 29.63 9.24
N LEU A 250 -1.93 29.46 9.50
CA LEU A 250 -1.34 29.42 10.84
C LEU A 250 -0.13 30.37 10.93
N PRO A 251 -0.36 31.69 10.81
CA PRO A 251 0.72 32.67 10.82
C PRO A 251 1.45 32.64 12.16
N GLY A 252 2.79 32.72 12.13
CA GLY A 252 3.62 32.75 13.33
C GLY A 252 3.84 31.38 14.01
N GLN A 253 3.34 30.28 13.43
CA GLN A 253 3.58 28.91 13.93
C GLN A 253 4.37 28.08 12.91
N PRO A 254 5.70 28.23 12.85
CA PRO A 254 6.51 27.45 11.95
C PRO A 254 6.56 25.98 12.38
N LEU A 255 6.12 25.11 11.51
CA LEU A 255 6.09 23.66 11.72
C LEU A 255 7.49 23.07 11.44
N PRO A 256 8.07 22.30 12.37
CA PRO A 256 9.36 21.67 12.14
C PRO A 256 9.26 20.57 11.07
N ALA A 257 10.17 20.63 10.11
CA ALA A 257 10.25 19.69 9.01
C ALA A 257 11.70 19.30 8.70
N LYS A 258 11.88 18.25 7.92
CA LYS A 258 13.17 17.83 7.37
C LYS A 258 13.06 17.61 5.88
N ILE A 259 14.16 17.85 5.16
CA ILE A 259 14.28 17.49 3.76
C ILE A 259 14.30 15.96 3.66
N SER A 260 13.26 15.38 3.08
CA SER A 260 13.14 13.92 2.88
C SER A 260 13.53 13.47 1.48
N PHE A 261 13.50 14.40 0.51
CA PHE A 261 13.84 14.09 -0.88
C PHE A 261 14.26 15.34 -1.63
N VAL A 262 15.26 15.20 -2.50
CA VAL A 262 15.71 16.18 -3.45
C VAL A 262 15.73 15.52 -4.84
N ALA A 263 15.01 16.09 -5.80
CA ALA A 263 14.91 15.51 -7.13
C ALA A 263 16.28 15.55 -7.85
N ALA A 264 16.70 14.43 -8.44
CA ALA A 264 17.93 14.34 -9.23
C ALA A 264 17.80 14.98 -10.63
N LYS A 265 16.57 15.21 -11.10
CA LYS A 265 16.28 15.85 -12.39
C LYS A 265 15.45 17.10 -12.15
N SER A 266 15.78 18.17 -12.89
CA SER A 266 14.96 19.39 -12.88
C SER A 266 13.58 19.10 -13.49
N GLN A 267 12.55 19.73 -12.92
CA GLN A 267 11.25 19.81 -13.57
C GLN A 267 11.22 21.07 -14.44
N PHE A 268 10.78 20.90 -15.66
CA PHE A 268 10.78 21.97 -16.65
C PHE A 268 9.40 22.13 -17.29
N THR A 269 9.01 23.38 -17.54
CA THR A 269 7.97 23.71 -18.52
C THR A 269 8.52 23.44 -19.94
N PRO A 270 7.74 22.92 -20.90
CA PRO A 270 8.21 22.27 -22.12
C PRO A 270 8.78 23.22 -23.16
N LYS A 271 10.02 23.71 -22.95
CA LYS A 271 10.85 24.33 -23.97
C LYS A 271 12.29 23.92 -23.73
N GLU A 272 12.99 23.52 -24.79
CA GLU A 272 14.42 23.22 -24.77
C GLU A 272 15.22 24.41 -24.26
N VAL A 273 16.12 24.16 -23.29
CA VAL A 273 16.85 25.20 -22.57
C VAL A 273 18.16 25.46 -23.26
N GLU A 274 18.23 26.48 -24.09
CA GLU A 274 19.44 26.83 -24.84
C GLU A 274 20.23 27.99 -24.23
N THR A 275 19.60 28.86 -23.43
CA THR A 275 20.24 30.07 -22.91
C THR A 275 20.64 29.99 -21.45
N ARG A 276 21.63 30.84 -21.03
CA ARG A 276 22.09 30.90 -19.62
C ARG A 276 21.00 31.36 -18.67
N ASP A 277 20.13 32.26 -19.12
CA ASP A 277 19.01 32.80 -18.32
C ASP A 277 17.90 31.78 -18.13
N GLU A 278 17.68 30.89 -19.11
CA GLU A 278 16.69 29.80 -18.99
C GLU A 278 17.17 28.71 -18.06
N ARG A 279 18.48 28.41 -18.01
CA ARG A 279 19.07 27.48 -17.04
C ARG A 279 18.89 27.94 -15.58
N GLN A 280 18.83 29.28 -15.35
CA GLN A 280 18.57 29.82 -13.99
C GLN A 280 17.12 29.66 -13.57
N LYS A 281 16.17 29.42 -14.49
CA LYS A 281 14.76 29.16 -14.23
C LYS A 281 14.46 27.67 -13.94
N LEU A 282 15.45 26.79 -14.10
CA LEU A 282 15.30 25.39 -13.74
C LEU A 282 15.03 25.25 -12.25
N VAL A 283 13.95 24.56 -11.91
CA VAL A 283 13.58 24.28 -10.53
C VAL A 283 13.63 22.78 -10.27
N PHE A 284 14.03 22.44 -9.05
CA PHE A 284 14.08 21.08 -8.57
C PHE A 284 13.04 20.92 -7.46
N ARG A 285 12.34 19.79 -7.49
CA ARG A 285 11.42 19.46 -6.42
C ARG A 285 12.20 19.01 -5.18
N VAL A 286 11.90 19.67 -4.06
CA VAL A 286 12.39 19.32 -2.73
C VAL A 286 11.20 18.98 -1.86
N LYS A 287 11.17 17.78 -1.26
CA LYS A 287 10.09 17.34 -0.36
C LYS A 287 10.51 17.59 1.08
N LEU A 288 9.74 18.39 1.78
CA LEU A 288 9.85 18.61 3.22
C LEU A 288 8.83 17.74 3.94
N ARG A 289 9.25 16.86 4.83
CA ARG A 289 8.37 16.04 5.68
C ARG A 289 8.29 16.63 7.06
N LEU A 290 7.08 16.79 7.59
CA LEU A 290 6.87 17.22 8.98
C LEU A 290 7.47 16.19 9.95
N THR A 291 8.16 16.67 10.97
CA THR A 291 8.75 15.80 12.01
C THR A 291 7.75 15.42 13.09
N GLN A 292 6.76 16.28 13.33
CA GLN A 292 5.71 16.08 14.35
C GLN A 292 4.34 16.52 13.81
N PRO A 293 3.74 15.80 12.85
CA PRO A 293 2.45 16.20 12.26
C PRO A 293 1.34 16.29 13.30
N SER A 294 1.31 15.38 14.26
CA SER A 294 0.29 15.31 15.32
C SER A 294 0.33 16.47 16.31
N SER A 295 1.42 17.25 16.35
CA SER A 295 1.52 18.41 17.26
C SER A 295 0.63 19.59 16.86
N VAL A 296 0.18 19.65 15.61
CA VAL A 296 -0.67 20.74 15.09
C VAL A 296 -1.87 20.16 14.33
N PRO A 297 -2.93 19.77 15.04
CA PRO A 297 -4.13 19.17 14.43
C PRO A 297 -4.86 20.06 13.42
N GLN A 298 -4.59 21.39 13.48
CA GLN A 298 -5.16 22.38 12.55
C GLN A 298 -4.48 22.34 11.17
N ALA A 299 -3.27 21.82 11.06
CA ALA A 299 -2.56 21.67 9.79
C ALA A 299 -3.23 20.56 8.97
N LYS A 300 -4.03 20.93 7.99
CA LYS A 300 -4.74 19.98 7.13
C LYS A 300 -4.09 19.89 5.76
N PRO A 301 -4.03 18.69 5.15
CA PRO A 301 -3.64 18.54 3.76
C PRO A 301 -4.47 19.48 2.85
N GLY A 302 -3.83 20.03 1.84
CA GLY A 302 -4.43 21.01 0.94
C GLY A 302 -4.13 22.48 1.31
N MET A 303 -3.70 22.77 2.54
CA MET A 303 -3.37 24.15 2.96
C MET A 303 -2.13 24.67 2.22
N PRO A 304 -2.19 25.91 1.65
CA PRO A 304 -1.05 26.58 1.05
C PRO A 304 -0.12 27.13 2.15
N GLY A 305 1.13 27.34 1.79
CA GLY A 305 2.11 27.91 2.68
C GLY A 305 3.51 27.98 2.07
N ASN A 306 4.45 28.41 2.88
CA ASN A 306 5.84 28.56 2.53
C ASN A 306 6.72 27.55 3.25
N GLY A 307 7.61 26.90 2.51
CA GLY A 307 8.65 26.06 3.08
C GLY A 307 9.97 26.79 3.10
N TYR A 308 10.65 26.78 4.25
CA TYR A 308 11.93 27.41 4.46
C TYR A 308 13.02 26.36 4.61
N VAL A 309 14.09 26.50 3.83
CA VAL A 309 15.27 25.64 3.90
C VAL A 309 16.52 26.49 4.14
N ARG A 310 17.48 25.95 4.88
CA ARG A 310 18.75 26.63 5.11
C ARG A 310 19.90 25.89 4.46
N THR A 311 20.80 26.64 3.84
CA THR A 311 22.01 26.11 3.18
C THR A 311 23.29 26.39 3.98
N ALA A 312 23.16 27.02 5.14
CA ALA A 312 24.26 27.36 6.07
C ALA A 312 23.78 27.14 7.51
N PRO A 313 24.68 26.91 8.49
CA PRO A 313 24.32 26.73 9.89
C PRO A 313 23.97 28.08 10.55
N ILE A 314 22.95 28.74 10.06
CA ILE A 314 22.39 29.98 10.60
C ILE A 314 21.22 29.67 11.54
N GLY A 315 21.04 30.54 12.55
CA GLY A 315 19.87 30.45 13.43
C GLY A 315 18.57 30.72 12.65
N TRP A 316 17.49 30.11 13.08
CA TRP A 316 16.17 30.43 12.51
C TRP A 316 15.74 31.82 12.98
N PRO A 317 15.27 32.70 12.07
CA PRO A 317 14.69 33.97 12.45
C PRO A 317 13.50 33.78 13.38
N ALA A 318 13.34 34.71 14.34
CA ALA A 318 12.20 34.68 15.24
C ALA A 318 10.85 34.82 14.52
N ASN A 319 10.82 35.57 13.41
CA ASN A 319 9.65 35.75 12.57
C ASN A 319 9.97 35.29 11.15
N LEU A 320 9.36 34.19 10.75
CA LEU A 320 9.25 33.74 9.36
C LEU A 320 7.96 34.36 8.79
N GLN A 321 8.05 35.05 7.64
CA GLN A 321 6.92 35.69 6.96
C GLN A 321 6.67 35.06 5.60
#